data_bb20f9a52ac506abad3ce43bd58f06e7
#
_entry.id   bb20f9a52ac506abad3ce43bd58f06e7
#
_cell.length_a   1.000
_cell.length_b   1.000
_cell.length_c   1.000
_cell.angle_alpha   90.00
_cell.angle_beta   90.00
_cell.angle_gamma   90.00
#
_symmetry.space_group_name_H-M   'P 1'
#
loop_
_entity.id
_entity.type
_entity.pdbx_description
1 polymer ?
#
loop_
_entity_poly.entity_id
_entity_poly.type
_entity_poly.pdbx_seq_one_letter_code
_entity_poly.pdbx_strand_id
1 'polypeptide(L)'
;MSFLGALLAFVFAASMGILLRWMFHVPRAIPQAAAKARRAVGAIKRILVPTSGTLYSERGIELACRLGEEQKAEIYLVTVLEVPRTLPLEAPMPEAEAKAEDVIKRGEEIVSLRGLQGKGEVRRGRVAGEEIIRAAKDWEADLIVMGIRSQITMAQDILGRSSDLVLRRAPCEVIVDKLSG
;
A
#
# COMPACT_ATOMS: atom_id res chain seq x y z
N MET A 1 20.81 -68.42 -11.26
CA MET A 1 20.87 -67.09 -10.72
C MET A 1 20.98 -67.22 -9.21
N SER A 2 22.09 -66.77 -8.60
CA SER A 2 22.34 -66.96 -7.17
C SER A 2 21.40 -66.11 -6.33
N PHE A 3 20.80 -66.74 -5.32
CA PHE A 3 19.93 -66.05 -4.33
C PHE A 3 20.54 -64.74 -3.77
N LEU A 4 21.85 -64.71 -3.70
CA LEU A 4 22.64 -63.55 -3.29
C LEU A 4 22.53 -62.37 -4.25
N GLY A 5 22.47 -62.60 -5.57
CA GLY A 5 22.33 -61.53 -6.57
C GLY A 5 20.94 -60.87 -6.54
N ALA A 6 19.90 -61.67 -6.31
CA ALA A 6 18.53 -61.16 -6.19
C ALA A 6 18.38 -60.29 -4.91
N LEU A 7 18.99 -60.69 -3.80
CA LEU A 7 18.99 -59.96 -2.54
C LEU A 7 19.70 -58.59 -2.68
N LEU A 8 20.88 -58.59 -3.34
CA LEU A 8 21.65 -57.34 -3.57
C LEU A 8 20.88 -56.37 -4.47
N ALA A 9 20.22 -56.87 -5.54
CA ALA A 9 19.41 -56.03 -6.40
C ALA A 9 18.22 -55.40 -5.67
N PHE A 10 17.58 -56.16 -4.77
CA PHE A 10 16.46 -55.64 -3.97
C PHE A 10 16.90 -54.56 -2.97
N VAL A 11 18.03 -54.76 -2.27
CA VAL A 11 18.60 -53.79 -1.34
C VAL A 11 19.00 -52.49 -2.08
N PHE A 12 19.59 -52.62 -3.28
CA PHE A 12 19.94 -51.48 -4.11
C PHE A 12 18.71 -50.70 -4.57
N ALA A 13 17.68 -51.37 -5.05
CA ALA A 13 16.43 -50.73 -5.48
C ALA A 13 15.71 -50.03 -4.31
N ALA A 14 15.68 -50.66 -3.12
CA ALA A 14 15.10 -50.08 -1.93
C ALA A 14 15.85 -48.81 -1.45
N SER A 15 17.19 -48.87 -1.43
CA SER A 15 18.01 -47.70 -1.04
C SER A 15 17.88 -46.57 -2.03
N MET A 16 17.82 -46.85 -3.33
CA MET A 16 17.57 -45.86 -4.38
C MET A 16 16.18 -45.20 -4.20
N GLY A 17 15.16 -46.00 -3.93
CA GLY A 17 13.80 -45.53 -3.69
C GLY A 17 13.72 -44.62 -2.48
N ILE A 18 14.40 -44.96 -1.37
CA ILE A 18 14.47 -44.14 -0.17
C ILE A 18 15.19 -42.80 -0.45
N LEU A 19 16.32 -42.85 -1.18
CA LEU A 19 17.07 -41.63 -1.56
C LEU A 19 16.24 -40.71 -2.46
N LEU A 20 15.56 -41.26 -3.46
CA LEU A 20 14.68 -40.48 -4.34
C LEU A 20 13.53 -39.87 -3.54
N ARG A 21 12.86 -40.69 -2.68
CA ARG A 21 11.79 -40.15 -1.82
C ARG A 21 12.30 -39.03 -0.90
N TRP A 22 13.49 -39.15 -0.33
CA TRP A 22 14.10 -38.13 0.52
C TRP A 22 14.39 -36.87 -0.30
N MET A 23 14.95 -37.00 -1.50
CA MET A 23 15.27 -35.87 -2.38
C MET A 23 14.03 -35.08 -2.80
N PHE A 24 12.89 -35.77 -3.06
CA PHE A 24 11.62 -35.11 -3.41
C PHE A 24 10.84 -34.59 -2.20
N HIS A 25 11.15 -35.09 -0.97
CA HIS A 25 10.49 -34.64 0.26
C HIS A 25 11.30 -33.69 1.10
N VAL A 26 12.49 -33.24 0.63
CA VAL A 26 13.20 -32.18 1.32
C VAL A 26 12.36 -30.88 1.21
N PRO A 27 11.75 -30.42 2.29
CA PRO A 27 11.04 -29.16 2.26
C PRO A 27 12.04 -28.09 1.87
N ARG A 28 11.76 -27.34 0.81
CA ARG A 28 12.57 -26.18 0.44
C ARG A 28 12.52 -25.22 1.61
N ALA A 29 13.54 -25.22 2.43
CA ALA A 29 13.68 -24.27 3.52
C ALA A 29 13.66 -22.86 2.90
N ILE A 30 12.60 -22.13 3.16
CA ILE A 30 12.53 -20.72 2.76
C ILE A 30 13.65 -20.02 3.53
N PRO A 31 14.58 -19.31 2.85
CA PRO A 31 15.64 -18.60 3.53
C PRO A 31 15.04 -17.71 4.63
N GLN A 32 15.60 -17.71 5.83
CA GLN A 32 15.08 -16.94 6.96
C GLN A 32 14.94 -15.44 6.63
N ALA A 33 15.80 -14.93 5.74
CA ALA A 33 15.68 -13.57 5.20
C ALA A 33 14.37 -13.36 4.41
N ALA A 34 13.98 -14.32 3.56
CA ALA A 34 12.72 -14.24 2.81
C ALA A 34 11.49 -14.42 3.72
N ALA A 35 11.60 -15.28 4.75
CA ALA A 35 10.55 -15.43 5.75
C ALA A 35 10.42 -14.17 6.64
N LYS A 36 11.53 -13.49 6.93
CA LYS A 36 11.54 -12.21 7.66
C LYS A 36 10.97 -11.07 6.80
N ALA A 37 11.34 -11.00 5.53
CA ALA A 37 10.76 -10.04 4.58
C ALA A 37 9.25 -10.25 4.41
N ARG A 38 8.81 -11.51 4.31
CA ARG A 38 7.39 -11.86 4.19
C ARG A 38 6.58 -11.55 5.46
N ARG A 39 7.24 -11.58 6.65
CA ARG A 39 6.62 -11.15 7.92
C ARG A 39 6.66 -9.64 8.10
N ALA A 40 7.64 -8.95 7.51
CA ALA A 40 7.74 -7.49 7.54
C ALA A 40 6.68 -6.84 6.65
N VAL A 41 6.32 -7.49 5.52
CA VAL A 41 5.10 -7.17 4.76
C VAL A 41 3.93 -7.85 5.47
N GLY A 42 3.63 -7.41 6.69
CA GLY A 42 2.47 -7.86 7.46
C GLY A 42 1.20 -7.70 6.66
N ALA A 43 0.12 -8.36 7.06
CA ALA A 43 -1.16 -8.18 6.40
C ALA A 43 -1.51 -6.68 6.39
N ILE A 44 -1.50 -6.08 5.20
CA ILE A 44 -1.92 -4.69 5.01
C ILE A 44 -3.43 -4.66 5.22
N LYS A 45 -3.87 -4.13 6.34
CA LYS A 45 -5.29 -4.08 6.70
C LYS A 45 -5.90 -2.71 6.49
N ARG A 46 -5.10 -1.66 6.64
CA ARG A 46 -5.56 -0.27 6.55
C ARG A 46 -4.64 0.52 5.64
N ILE A 47 -5.20 0.98 4.52
CA ILE A 47 -4.47 1.75 3.52
C ILE A 47 -5.02 3.16 3.51
N LEU A 48 -4.17 4.14 3.78
CA LEU A 48 -4.50 5.55 3.67
C LEU A 48 -4.16 6.07 2.28
N VAL A 49 -5.09 6.76 1.65
CA VAL A 49 -4.90 7.38 0.33
C VAL A 49 -5.24 8.86 0.39
N PRO A 50 -4.24 9.73 0.40
CA PRO A 50 -4.47 11.16 0.20
C PRO A 50 -4.99 11.42 -1.21
N THR A 51 -6.14 12.10 -1.30
CA THR A 51 -6.77 12.42 -2.58
C THR A 51 -7.05 13.91 -2.72
N SER A 52 -6.95 14.42 -3.93
CA SER A 52 -7.22 15.82 -4.29
C SER A 52 -8.17 15.95 -5.48
N GLY A 53 -8.79 14.85 -5.90
CA GLY A 53 -9.68 14.80 -7.06
C GLY A 53 -8.99 14.97 -8.40
N THR A 54 -7.69 14.75 -8.46
CA THR A 54 -6.92 14.77 -9.70
C THR A 54 -6.72 13.36 -10.23
N LEU A 55 -6.52 13.22 -11.55
CA LEU A 55 -6.35 11.93 -12.20
C LEU A 55 -5.25 11.06 -11.53
N TYR A 56 -4.14 11.66 -11.12
CA TYR A 56 -3.07 10.93 -10.45
C TYR A 56 -3.45 10.51 -9.02
N SER A 57 -4.26 11.31 -8.29
CA SER A 57 -4.74 10.89 -6.97
C SER A 57 -5.80 9.78 -7.08
N GLU A 58 -6.67 9.81 -8.09
CA GLU A 58 -7.63 8.74 -8.37
C GLU A 58 -6.93 7.43 -8.76
N ARG A 59 -5.83 7.50 -9.53
CA ARG A 59 -4.97 6.33 -9.77
C ARG A 59 -4.36 5.77 -8.49
N GLY A 60 -3.98 6.64 -7.56
CA GLY A 60 -3.53 6.21 -6.23
C GLY A 60 -4.60 5.38 -5.50
N ILE A 61 -5.88 5.78 -5.60
CA ILE A 61 -7.00 5.00 -5.04
C ILE A 61 -7.10 3.63 -5.74
N GLU A 62 -7.05 3.60 -7.06
CA GLU A 62 -7.08 2.35 -7.83
C GLU A 62 -5.94 1.42 -7.45
N LEU A 63 -4.72 1.95 -7.30
CA LEU A 63 -3.56 1.17 -6.86
C LEU A 63 -3.76 0.63 -5.44
N ALA A 64 -4.26 1.46 -4.53
CA ALA A 64 -4.56 1.04 -3.16
C ALA A 64 -5.59 -0.09 -3.11
N CYS A 65 -6.65 0.01 -3.92
CA CYS A 65 -7.65 -1.05 -4.04
C CYS A 65 -7.02 -2.36 -4.53
N ARG A 66 -6.21 -2.33 -5.58
CA ARG A 66 -5.51 -3.51 -6.09
C ARG A 66 -4.59 -4.17 -5.06
N LEU A 67 -3.88 -3.36 -4.27
CA LEU A 67 -3.00 -3.86 -3.20
C LEU A 67 -3.79 -4.45 -2.03
N GLY A 68 -4.95 -3.87 -1.73
CA GLY A 68 -5.80 -4.29 -0.61
C GLY A 68 -6.77 -5.42 -0.94
N GLU A 69 -7.00 -5.73 -2.21
CA GLU A 69 -8.07 -6.66 -2.67
C GLU A 69 -7.92 -8.06 -2.07
N GLU A 70 -6.73 -8.65 -2.12
CA GLU A 70 -6.48 -10.01 -1.59
C GLU A 70 -6.67 -10.11 -0.07
N GLN A 71 -6.39 -9.03 0.64
CA GLN A 71 -6.44 -8.98 2.10
C GLN A 71 -7.72 -8.36 2.63
N LYS A 72 -8.61 -7.90 1.73
CA LYS A 72 -9.82 -7.12 2.06
C LYS A 72 -9.50 -5.94 2.96
N ALA A 73 -8.43 -5.19 2.61
CA ALA A 73 -8.00 -4.04 3.37
C ALA A 73 -9.07 -2.94 3.37
N GLU A 74 -9.19 -2.23 4.48
CA GLU A 74 -9.99 -1.01 4.56
C GLU A 74 -9.21 0.14 3.90
N ILE A 75 -9.88 0.88 3.01
CA ILE A 75 -9.30 2.04 2.32
C ILE A 75 -9.78 3.32 3.01
N TYR A 76 -8.85 4.10 3.52
CA TYR A 76 -9.14 5.39 4.12
C TYR A 76 -8.70 6.51 3.18
N LEU A 77 -9.65 7.37 2.82
CA LEU A 77 -9.42 8.51 1.94
C LEU A 77 -9.30 9.79 2.78
N VAL A 78 -8.31 10.59 2.51
CA VAL A 78 -8.17 11.90 3.16
C VAL A 78 -7.98 13.00 2.12
N THR A 79 -8.83 14.01 2.19
CA THR A 79 -8.66 15.27 1.48
C THR A 79 -8.31 16.35 2.48
N VAL A 80 -7.25 17.10 2.22
CA VAL A 80 -6.84 18.18 3.11
C VAL A 80 -7.22 19.52 2.52
N LEU A 81 -8.05 20.25 3.27
CA LEU A 81 -8.37 21.64 3.02
C LEU A 81 -7.29 22.53 3.64
N GLU A 82 -6.38 23.03 2.81
CA GLU A 82 -5.36 23.96 3.28
C GLU A 82 -5.94 25.34 3.52
N VAL A 83 -5.98 25.75 4.79
CA VAL A 83 -6.47 27.07 5.19
C VAL A 83 -5.33 28.08 5.13
N PRO A 84 -5.45 29.19 4.39
CA PRO A 84 -4.44 30.24 4.35
C PRO A 84 -4.08 30.77 5.74
N ARG A 85 -2.82 31.11 5.96
CA ARG A 85 -2.35 31.62 7.27
C ARG A 85 -3.01 32.95 7.68
N THR A 86 -3.57 33.67 6.73
CA THR A 86 -4.28 34.94 6.95
C THR A 86 -5.68 34.74 7.54
N LEU A 87 -6.21 33.51 7.52
CA LEU A 87 -7.53 33.20 8.05
C LEU A 87 -7.42 32.31 9.32
N PRO A 88 -8.37 32.40 10.25
CA PRO A 88 -8.52 31.39 11.31
C PRO A 88 -8.65 29.97 10.72
N LEU A 89 -8.23 28.95 11.46
CA LEU A 89 -8.31 27.57 10.96
C LEU A 89 -9.76 27.14 10.70
N GLU A 90 -10.67 27.64 11.50
CA GLU A 90 -12.11 27.38 11.46
C GLU A 90 -12.88 28.32 10.52
N ALA A 91 -12.19 29.22 9.80
CA ALA A 91 -12.84 30.15 8.87
C ALA A 91 -13.70 29.36 7.86
N PRO A 92 -14.96 29.76 7.62
CA PRO A 92 -15.82 29.09 6.67
C PRO A 92 -15.27 29.24 5.24
N MET A 93 -15.18 28.12 4.54
CA MET A 93 -14.71 28.03 3.16
C MET A 93 -15.66 27.14 2.33
N PRO A 94 -16.95 27.54 2.19
CA PRO A 94 -18.01 26.65 1.72
C PRO A 94 -17.75 26.04 0.35
N GLU A 95 -17.20 26.78 -0.60
CA GLU A 95 -16.88 26.27 -1.93
C GLU A 95 -15.75 25.21 -1.88
N ALA A 96 -14.72 25.45 -1.07
CA ALA A 96 -13.60 24.54 -0.93
C ALA A 96 -13.99 23.29 -0.12
N GLU A 97 -14.87 23.46 0.87
CA GLU A 97 -15.44 22.36 1.66
C GLU A 97 -16.30 21.44 0.77
N ALA A 98 -17.25 22.00 0.02
CA ALA A 98 -18.09 21.26 -0.90
C ALA A 98 -17.25 20.50 -1.94
N LYS A 99 -16.23 21.15 -2.49
CA LYS A 99 -15.32 20.48 -3.42
C LYS A 99 -14.54 19.34 -2.79
N ALA A 100 -14.09 19.50 -1.55
CA ALA A 100 -13.36 18.45 -0.83
C ALA A 100 -14.27 17.26 -0.51
N GLU A 101 -15.53 17.51 -0.14
CA GLU A 101 -16.53 16.46 0.07
C GLU A 101 -16.86 15.70 -1.22
N ASP A 102 -16.99 16.40 -2.36
CA ASP A 102 -17.18 15.76 -3.67
C ASP A 102 -15.99 14.88 -4.06
N VAL A 103 -14.76 15.28 -3.72
CA VAL A 103 -13.56 14.48 -3.95
C VAL A 103 -13.60 13.19 -3.13
N ILE A 104 -13.95 13.28 -1.85
CA ILE A 104 -14.11 12.10 -0.99
C ILE A 104 -15.18 11.18 -1.53
N LYS A 105 -16.36 11.69 -1.83
CA LYS A 105 -17.46 10.89 -2.35
C LYS A 105 -17.11 10.11 -3.62
N ARG A 106 -16.44 10.77 -4.59
CA ARG A 106 -15.95 10.09 -5.80
C ARG A 106 -14.91 9.02 -5.47
N GLY A 107 -14.02 9.29 -4.53
CA GLY A 107 -13.04 8.30 -4.08
C GLY A 107 -13.70 7.08 -3.45
N GLU A 108 -14.72 7.25 -2.60
CA GLU A 108 -15.50 6.17 -2.00
C GLU A 108 -16.25 5.35 -3.07
N GLU A 109 -16.78 6.01 -4.11
CA GLU A 109 -17.40 5.33 -5.25
C GLU A 109 -16.40 4.42 -5.97
N ILE A 110 -15.16 4.88 -6.21
CA ILE A 110 -14.09 4.07 -6.81
C ILE A 110 -13.79 2.83 -5.95
N VAL A 111 -13.65 3.01 -4.63
CA VAL A 111 -13.38 1.90 -3.70
C VAL A 111 -14.53 0.90 -3.69
N SER A 112 -15.77 1.39 -3.67
CA SER A 112 -16.99 0.56 -3.69
C SER A 112 -17.10 -0.27 -4.96
N LEU A 113 -16.76 0.30 -6.13
CA LEU A 113 -16.72 -0.42 -7.41
C LEU A 113 -15.74 -1.60 -7.42
N ARG A 114 -14.73 -1.56 -6.55
CA ARG A 114 -13.76 -2.66 -6.34
C ARG A 114 -14.20 -3.66 -5.27
N GLY A 115 -15.39 -3.47 -4.68
CA GLY A 115 -15.92 -4.36 -3.64
C GLY A 115 -15.20 -4.25 -2.30
N LEU A 116 -14.46 -3.16 -2.06
CA LEU A 116 -13.78 -2.88 -0.81
C LEU A 116 -14.59 -1.87 0.04
N GLN A 117 -14.24 -1.80 1.32
CA GLN A 117 -14.80 -0.79 2.21
C GLN A 117 -13.92 0.47 2.16
N GLY A 118 -14.54 1.59 1.79
CA GLY A 118 -13.92 2.91 1.78
C GLY A 118 -14.56 3.81 2.82
N LYS A 119 -13.72 4.58 3.52
CA LYS A 119 -14.16 5.68 4.39
C LYS A 119 -13.30 6.89 4.06
N GLY A 120 -13.93 8.06 4.00
CA GLY A 120 -13.21 9.28 3.72
C GLY A 120 -13.52 10.39 4.70
N GLU A 121 -12.56 11.30 4.86
CA GLU A 121 -12.76 12.51 5.64
C GLU A 121 -12.05 13.71 5.01
N VAL A 122 -12.60 14.89 5.26
CA VAL A 122 -11.96 16.16 4.95
C VAL A 122 -11.29 16.68 6.21
N ARG A 123 -9.98 16.88 6.16
CA ARG A 123 -9.21 17.51 7.25
C ARG A 123 -8.85 18.94 6.90
N ARG A 124 -8.90 19.80 7.89
CA ARG A 124 -8.46 21.19 7.75
C ARG A 124 -7.08 21.35 8.37
N GLY A 125 -6.18 22.02 7.65
CA GLY A 125 -4.83 22.24 8.15
C GLY A 125 -4.10 23.34 7.41
N ARG A 126 -2.89 23.64 7.86
CA ARG A 126 -2.02 24.64 7.24
C ARG A 126 -1.07 24.01 6.21
N VAL A 127 -0.78 22.75 6.37
CA VAL A 127 0.16 21.99 5.55
C VAL A 127 -0.42 20.60 5.30
N ALA A 128 -0.78 20.31 4.07
CA ALA A 128 -1.44 19.05 3.74
C ALA A 128 -0.64 17.82 4.18
N GLY A 129 0.66 17.82 4.00
CA GLY A 129 1.51 16.69 4.42
C GLY A 129 1.47 16.40 5.92
N GLU A 130 1.31 17.42 6.77
CA GLU A 130 1.17 17.22 8.22
C GLU A 130 -0.16 16.57 8.57
N GLU A 131 -1.24 16.99 7.93
CA GLU A 131 -2.58 16.40 8.17
C GLU A 131 -2.66 14.95 7.65
N ILE A 132 -2.01 14.65 6.53
CA ILE A 132 -1.90 13.28 6.03
C ILE A 132 -1.16 12.39 7.04
N ILE A 133 -0.05 12.88 7.62
CA ILE A 133 0.72 12.15 8.64
C ILE A 133 -0.11 11.96 9.91
N ARG A 134 -0.90 12.97 10.32
CA ARG A 134 -1.83 12.83 11.45
C ARG A 134 -2.91 11.80 11.16
N ALA A 135 -3.55 11.87 9.99
CA ALA A 135 -4.53 10.88 9.55
C ALA A 135 -3.98 9.46 9.60
N ALA A 136 -2.75 9.26 9.10
CA ALA A 136 -2.10 7.96 9.13
C ALA A 136 -1.89 7.42 10.56
N LYS A 137 -1.61 8.30 11.52
CA LYS A 137 -1.48 7.93 12.94
C LYS A 137 -2.84 7.64 13.56
N ASP A 138 -3.83 8.50 13.34
CA ASP A 138 -5.16 8.39 13.94
C ASP A 138 -5.89 7.12 13.50
N TRP A 139 -5.71 6.73 12.23
CA TRP A 139 -6.29 5.50 11.68
C TRP A 139 -5.35 4.30 11.79
N GLU A 140 -4.17 4.48 12.38
CA GLU A 140 -3.13 3.45 12.50
C GLU A 140 -2.90 2.75 11.14
N ALA A 141 -2.71 3.54 10.09
CA ALA A 141 -2.53 3.02 8.74
C ALA A 141 -1.27 2.17 8.63
N ASP A 142 -1.39 1.04 7.94
CA ASP A 142 -0.27 0.13 7.67
C ASP A 142 0.51 0.60 6.42
N LEU A 143 -0.18 1.30 5.52
CA LEU A 143 0.36 1.76 4.25
C LEU A 143 -0.27 3.09 3.84
N ILE A 144 0.55 3.99 3.31
CA ILE A 144 0.08 5.18 2.59
C ILE A 144 0.34 4.98 1.09
N VAL A 145 -0.67 5.18 0.25
CA VAL A 145 -0.53 5.15 -1.21
C VAL A 145 -0.81 6.52 -1.77
N MET A 146 0.18 7.14 -2.40
CA MET A 146 0.05 8.48 -2.99
C MET A 146 0.23 8.46 -4.49
N GLY A 147 -0.76 8.94 -5.23
CA GLY A 147 -0.59 9.28 -6.64
C GLY A 147 0.02 10.67 -6.79
N ILE A 148 1.07 10.78 -7.58
CA ILE A 148 1.73 12.05 -7.85
C ILE A 148 1.84 12.32 -9.35
N ARG A 149 1.83 13.62 -9.69
CA ARG A 149 2.14 14.06 -11.06
C ARG A 149 3.66 14.10 -11.25
N SER A 150 4.14 13.54 -12.37
CA SER A 150 5.51 13.79 -12.79
C SER A 150 5.63 15.20 -13.35
N GLN A 151 6.14 16.13 -12.56
CA GLN A 151 6.59 17.40 -13.10
C GLN A 151 8.09 17.29 -13.37
N ILE A 152 8.46 17.21 -14.63
CA ILE A 152 9.83 17.43 -15.09
C ILE A 152 10.02 18.93 -15.18
N THR A 153 10.19 19.60 -14.05
CA THR A 153 10.74 20.95 -14.02
C THR A 153 12.21 20.83 -13.64
N MET A 154 13.06 21.57 -14.33
CA MET A 154 14.53 21.57 -14.21
C MET A 154 15.08 21.96 -12.82
N ALA A 155 14.25 22.13 -11.82
CA ALA A 155 14.61 22.49 -10.47
C ALA A 155 14.07 21.47 -9.48
N GLN A 156 14.93 20.65 -8.98
CA GLN A 156 14.99 19.89 -7.70
C GLN A 156 13.72 19.35 -7.00
N ASP A 157 12.49 19.71 -7.37
CA ASP A 157 11.26 19.26 -6.72
C ASP A 157 10.50 18.25 -7.59
N ILE A 158 11.02 17.03 -7.67
CA ILE A 158 10.34 15.89 -8.33
C ILE A 158 9.07 15.50 -7.56
N LEU A 159 9.07 15.76 -6.26
CA LEU A 159 7.98 15.49 -5.33
C LEU A 159 7.44 16.82 -4.81
N GLY A 160 6.13 17.04 -4.90
CA GLY A 160 5.51 18.20 -4.27
C GLY A 160 5.76 18.24 -2.76
N ARG A 161 5.69 19.42 -2.14
CA ARG A 161 5.98 19.64 -0.70
C ARG A 161 5.27 18.65 0.23
N SER A 162 4.01 18.33 -0.02
CA SER A 162 3.24 17.40 0.80
C SER A 162 3.76 15.97 0.68
N SER A 163 4.08 15.52 -0.54
CA SER A 163 4.62 14.18 -0.79
C SER A 163 6.01 13.99 -0.19
N ASP A 164 6.89 14.98 -0.31
CA ASP A 164 8.22 14.95 0.32
C ASP A 164 8.13 14.88 1.85
N LEU A 165 7.22 15.66 2.44
CA LEU A 165 7.01 15.64 3.89
C LEU A 165 6.49 14.30 4.38
N VAL A 166 5.52 13.71 3.67
CA VAL A 166 4.97 12.40 4.00
C VAL A 166 6.04 11.33 3.90
N LEU A 167 6.82 11.29 2.81
CA LEU A 167 7.91 10.32 2.64
C LEU A 167 8.95 10.37 3.75
N ARG A 168 9.24 11.58 4.28
CA ARG A 168 10.21 11.74 5.36
C ARG A 168 9.69 11.41 6.74
N ARG A 169 8.38 11.55 7.00
CA ARG A 169 7.79 11.54 8.35
C ARG A 169 6.62 10.59 8.52
N ALA A 170 6.25 9.81 7.51
CA ALA A 170 5.17 8.85 7.63
C ALA A 170 5.44 7.84 8.77
N PRO A 171 4.40 7.48 9.53
CA PRO A 171 4.52 6.48 10.61
C PRO A 171 4.54 5.04 10.09
N CYS A 172 4.26 4.82 8.81
CA CYS A 172 4.14 3.53 8.15
C CYS A 172 4.81 3.53 6.76
N GLU A 173 4.70 2.44 6.04
CA GLU A 173 5.21 2.33 4.67
C GLU A 173 4.50 3.29 3.73
N VAL A 174 5.21 3.76 2.69
CA VAL A 174 4.68 4.70 1.70
C VAL A 174 4.98 4.20 0.30
N ILE A 175 3.94 4.07 -0.51
CA ILE A 175 4.05 3.82 -1.94
C ILE A 175 3.67 5.09 -2.70
N VAL A 176 4.51 5.46 -3.66
CA VAL A 176 4.27 6.60 -4.54
C VAL A 176 4.05 6.10 -5.95
N ASP A 177 2.83 6.32 -6.48
CA ASP A 177 2.49 6.07 -7.88
C ASP A 177 2.74 7.34 -8.71
N LYS A 178 3.77 7.28 -9.56
CA LYS A 178 4.14 8.38 -10.43
C LYS A 178 3.52 8.18 -11.81
N LEU A 179 2.61 9.07 -12.18
CA LEU A 179 2.09 9.12 -13.54
C LEU A 179 3.16 9.73 -14.46
N SER A 180 3.73 8.92 -15.35
CA SER A 180 4.51 9.43 -16.48
C SER A 180 3.58 10.14 -17.44
N GLY A 181 3.80 11.42 -17.68
CA GLY A 181 3.10 12.20 -18.69
C GLY A 181 3.53 11.80 -20.09
#